data_405da3ddc2c50477ba395bbb6228037e
#
_entry.id   405da3ddc2c50477ba395bbb6228037e
#
_cell.length_a   1.000
_cell.length_b   1.000
_cell.length_c   1.000
_cell.angle_alpha   90.00
_cell.angle_beta   90.00
_cell.angle_gamma   90.00
#
_symmetry.space_group_name_H-M   'P 1'
#
loop_
_entity.id
_entity.type
_entity.pdbx_description
1 polymer ?
#
loop_
_entity_poly.entity_id
_entity_poly.type
_entity_poly.pdbx_seq_one_letter_code
_entity_poly.pdbx_strand_id
1 'polypeptide(L)'
;MDWTNIFILDTTWAFAAEIAVRVTVMFIMIILFLRFTGKRGVRQLSIFELTIILSLGSIAGDPMFTKDLPLIQALLIMSIVVCLYRLCTWLMMKYQPFEDLLEGTSLYIVEDGLLVLEKIEGGEMSHDEFFSEMRMQGVEHLGQVRVGLLETTGDFSLLLYPHDQVRYGLPLFPKQYKLVDQINADEYYACMYCGYVDKPLKVDQPCGRCQNKCIGWAKAINNKIVR
;
A
#
# COMPACT_ATOMS: atom_id res chain seq x y z
N MET A 1 32.33 14.83 -30.70
CA MET A 1 31.82 13.97 -29.61
C MET A 1 32.77 12.80 -29.56
N ASP A 2 33.70 12.78 -28.62
CA ASP A 2 34.76 11.76 -28.56
C ASP A 2 34.23 10.55 -27.81
N TRP A 3 33.90 9.52 -28.56
CA TRP A 3 33.35 8.25 -28.04
C TRP A 3 34.33 7.56 -27.06
N THR A 4 35.63 7.73 -27.25
CA THR A 4 36.65 7.22 -26.33
C THR A 4 36.52 7.79 -24.94
N ASN A 5 36.15 9.07 -24.80
CA ASN A 5 35.98 9.74 -23.52
C ASN A 5 34.69 9.28 -22.79
N ILE A 6 33.73 8.76 -23.53
CA ILE A 6 32.46 8.26 -22.96
C ILE A 6 32.61 6.81 -22.45
N PHE A 7 33.41 5.99 -23.13
CA PHE A 7 33.46 4.55 -22.85
C PHE A 7 34.74 4.08 -22.17
N ILE A 8 35.87 4.77 -22.32
CA ILE A 8 37.19 4.25 -21.91
C ILE A 8 38.08 5.31 -21.23
N LEU A 9 37.53 6.43 -20.73
CA LEU A 9 38.35 7.46 -20.10
C LEU A 9 39.17 6.87 -18.94
N ASP A 10 40.53 6.88 -19.08
CA ASP A 10 41.50 6.45 -18.07
C ASP A 10 41.33 5.02 -17.48
N THR A 11 40.63 4.13 -18.18
CA THR A 11 40.43 2.76 -17.69
C THR A 11 41.63 1.87 -17.99
N THR A 12 42.53 1.75 -17.02
CA THR A 12 43.64 0.77 -17.06
C THR A 12 43.08 -0.62 -16.70
N TRP A 13 43.65 -1.70 -17.27
CA TRP A 13 43.29 -3.09 -16.89
C TRP A 13 43.33 -3.36 -15.38
N ALA A 14 44.29 -2.72 -14.70
CA ALA A 14 44.39 -2.80 -13.24
C ALA A 14 43.18 -2.17 -12.54
N PHE A 15 42.63 -1.07 -13.06
CA PHE A 15 41.45 -0.43 -12.52
C PHE A 15 40.18 -1.24 -12.81
N ALA A 16 40.08 -1.84 -14.00
CA ALA A 16 38.93 -2.75 -14.29
C ALA A 16 38.95 -3.96 -13.35
N ALA A 17 40.10 -4.54 -13.04
CA ALA A 17 40.23 -5.62 -12.06
C ALA A 17 39.86 -5.13 -10.64
N GLU A 18 40.26 -3.94 -10.23
CA GLU A 18 39.88 -3.34 -8.94
C GLU A 18 38.37 -3.17 -8.84
N ILE A 19 37.70 -2.64 -9.88
CA ILE A 19 36.23 -2.53 -9.92
C ILE A 19 35.59 -3.91 -9.76
N ALA A 20 36.05 -4.93 -10.49
CA ALA A 20 35.51 -6.28 -10.40
C ALA A 20 35.59 -6.84 -8.96
N VAL A 21 36.70 -6.64 -8.26
CA VAL A 21 36.88 -7.04 -6.86
C VAL A 21 35.91 -6.26 -5.96
N ARG A 22 35.84 -4.93 -6.09
CA ARG A 22 34.95 -4.08 -5.29
C ARG A 22 33.48 -4.48 -5.46
N VAL A 23 33.02 -4.63 -6.70
CA VAL A 23 31.64 -5.06 -7.01
C VAL A 23 31.36 -6.43 -6.41
N THR A 24 32.28 -7.39 -6.55
CA THR A 24 32.11 -8.74 -6.01
C THR A 24 31.98 -8.73 -4.48
N VAL A 25 32.86 -8.00 -3.80
CA VAL A 25 32.83 -7.87 -2.33
C VAL A 25 31.51 -7.23 -1.87
N MET A 26 31.12 -6.10 -2.49
CA MET A 26 29.90 -5.39 -2.12
C MET A 26 28.65 -6.23 -2.44
N PHE A 27 28.62 -6.95 -3.55
CA PHE A 27 27.52 -7.87 -3.90
C PHE A 27 27.35 -8.96 -2.86
N ILE A 28 28.43 -9.60 -2.42
CA ILE A 28 28.39 -10.62 -1.36
C ILE A 28 27.86 -10.00 -0.05
N MET A 29 28.31 -8.80 0.28
CA MET A 29 27.87 -8.07 1.47
C MET A 29 26.36 -7.77 1.44
N ILE A 30 25.82 -7.32 0.31
CA ILE A 30 24.38 -7.07 0.14
C ILE A 30 23.61 -8.38 0.35
N ILE A 31 24.05 -9.50 -0.26
CA ILE A 31 23.40 -10.80 -0.08
C ILE A 31 23.41 -11.23 1.40
N LEU A 32 24.57 -11.10 2.06
CA LEU A 32 24.67 -11.40 3.49
C LEU A 32 23.72 -10.55 4.32
N PHE A 33 23.66 -9.24 4.03
CA PHE A 33 22.73 -8.33 4.68
C PHE A 33 21.28 -8.78 4.49
N LEU A 34 20.84 -8.99 3.25
CA LEU A 34 19.48 -9.47 2.94
C LEU A 34 19.17 -10.81 3.62
N ARG A 35 20.16 -11.66 3.79
CA ARG A 35 20.02 -12.91 4.55
C ARG A 35 19.80 -12.67 6.05
N PHE A 36 20.40 -11.62 6.62
CA PHE A 36 20.25 -11.24 8.03
C PHE A 36 18.93 -10.50 8.31
N THR A 37 18.32 -9.85 7.31
CA THR A 37 17.03 -9.17 7.48
C THR A 37 15.86 -10.15 7.66
N GLY A 38 16.01 -11.42 7.32
CA GLY A 38 15.02 -12.46 7.61
C GLY A 38 14.28 -12.98 6.38
N LYS A 39 13.37 -13.96 6.60
CA LYS A 39 12.64 -14.67 5.54
C LYS A 39 11.33 -13.99 5.12
N ARG A 40 11.09 -12.74 5.46
CA ARG A 40 9.88 -12.03 5.01
C ARG A 40 9.95 -11.89 3.49
N GLY A 41 8.96 -12.43 2.81
CA GLY A 41 8.92 -12.40 1.34
C GLY A 41 8.79 -10.94 0.85
N VAL A 42 9.36 -10.67 -0.31
CA VAL A 42 9.34 -9.33 -0.97
C VAL A 42 7.93 -8.74 -1.11
N ARG A 43 6.89 -9.57 -0.99
CA ARG A 43 5.48 -9.16 -1.08
C ARG A 43 4.93 -8.42 0.16
N GLN A 44 5.64 -8.47 1.30
CA GLN A 44 5.17 -7.92 2.58
C GLN A 44 6.22 -7.04 3.23
N LEU A 45 6.96 -6.27 2.42
CA LEU A 45 7.92 -5.30 2.93
C LEU A 45 7.16 -4.08 3.45
N SER A 46 7.40 -3.73 4.71
CA SER A 46 6.92 -2.46 5.25
C SER A 46 7.67 -1.28 4.62
N ILE A 47 7.10 -0.07 4.73
CA ILE A 47 7.75 1.17 4.27
C ILE A 47 9.12 1.33 4.95
N PHE A 48 9.23 0.95 6.22
CA PHE A 48 10.48 0.95 6.96
C PHE A 48 11.53 0.02 6.33
N GLU A 49 11.17 -1.23 6.02
CA GLU A 49 12.07 -2.21 5.39
C GLU A 49 12.48 -1.76 3.98
N LEU A 50 11.54 -1.22 3.20
CA LEU A 50 11.82 -0.67 1.87
C LEU A 50 12.84 0.48 1.93
N THR A 51 12.67 1.41 2.88
CA THR A 51 13.59 2.53 3.07
C THR A 51 15.01 2.06 3.39
N ILE A 52 15.15 1.04 4.25
CA ILE A 52 16.45 0.45 4.58
C ILE A 52 17.09 -0.23 3.35
N ILE A 53 16.32 -0.97 2.56
CA ILE A 53 16.84 -1.63 1.35
C ILE A 53 17.33 -0.60 0.32
N LEU A 54 16.58 0.48 0.11
CA LEU A 54 16.98 1.57 -0.79
C LEU A 54 18.24 2.27 -0.29
N SER A 55 18.32 2.56 1.01
CA SER A 55 19.51 3.18 1.62
C SER A 55 20.74 2.31 1.48
N LEU A 56 20.61 0.99 1.64
CA LEU A 56 21.71 0.05 1.44
C LEU A 56 22.18 -0.02 -0.01
N GLY A 57 21.27 0.07 -0.97
CA GLY A 57 21.62 0.14 -2.38
C GLY A 57 22.52 1.35 -2.68
N SER A 58 22.22 2.51 -2.09
CA SER A 58 23.03 3.72 -2.19
C SER A 58 24.40 3.56 -1.52
N ILE A 59 24.42 3.10 -0.26
CA ILE A 59 25.67 2.89 0.50
C ILE A 59 26.60 1.89 -0.19
N ALA A 60 26.05 0.86 -0.84
CA ALA A 60 26.82 -0.13 -1.56
C ALA A 60 27.32 0.37 -2.93
N GLY A 61 26.57 1.28 -3.57
CA GLY A 61 26.89 1.81 -4.89
C GLY A 61 28.17 2.66 -4.90
N ASP A 62 28.29 3.59 -3.96
CA ASP A 62 29.42 4.53 -3.93
C ASP A 62 30.80 3.86 -3.92
N PRO A 63 31.08 2.85 -3.08
CA PRO A 63 32.38 2.17 -3.08
C PRO A 63 32.66 1.32 -4.33
N MET A 64 31.63 0.98 -5.10
CA MET A 64 31.81 0.25 -6.36
C MET A 64 32.37 1.14 -7.46
N PHE A 65 32.02 2.43 -7.47
CA PHE A 65 32.39 3.38 -8.53
C PHE A 65 33.56 4.29 -8.16
N THR A 66 33.79 4.56 -6.86
CA THR A 66 34.72 5.60 -6.41
C THR A 66 36.01 4.96 -5.85
N LYS A 67 37.16 5.35 -6.42
CA LYS A 67 38.48 4.86 -5.96
C LYS A 67 38.83 5.33 -4.55
N ASP A 68 38.39 6.53 -4.18
CA ASP A 68 38.77 7.20 -2.93
C ASP A 68 38.05 6.65 -1.69
N LEU A 69 37.06 5.78 -1.88
CA LEU A 69 36.32 5.15 -0.78
C LEU A 69 36.90 3.76 -0.45
N PRO A 70 37.52 3.58 0.73
CA PRO A 70 38.01 2.29 1.17
C PRO A 70 36.84 1.32 1.42
N LEU A 71 36.93 0.08 0.95
CA LEU A 71 35.92 -0.95 1.21
C LEU A 71 35.65 -1.17 2.71
N ILE A 72 36.65 -0.99 3.56
CA ILE A 72 36.51 -1.15 5.02
C ILE A 72 35.53 -0.13 5.60
N GLN A 73 35.48 1.09 5.05
CA GLN A 73 34.54 2.12 5.47
C GLN A 73 33.10 1.75 5.08
N ALA A 74 32.88 1.24 3.87
CA ALA A 74 31.59 0.74 3.43
C ALA A 74 31.10 -0.42 4.31
N LEU A 75 31.99 -1.37 4.62
CA LEU A 75 31.71 -2.48 5.53
C LEU A 75 31.28 -2.00 6.92
N LEU A 76 31.97 -1.00 7.46
CA LEU A 76 31.64 -0.42 8.76
C LEU A 76 30.24 0.22 8.73
N ILE A 77 29.96 1.05 7.73
CA ILE A 77 28.66 1.71 7.57
C ILE A 77 27.55 0.68 7.45
N MET A 78 27.69 -0.33 6.57
CA MET A 78 26.72 -1.39 6.40
C MET A 78 26.51 -2.17 7.71
N SER A 79 27.57 -2.47 8.45
CA SER A 79 27.46 -3.16 9.75
C SER A 79 26.67 -2.35 10.76
N ILE A 80 26.89 -1.03 10.84
CA ILE A 80 26.14 -0.12 11.70
C ILE A 80 24.66 -0.11 11.31
N VAL A 81 24.35 0.00 10.00
CA VAL A 81 22.96 -0.02 9.51
C VAL A 81 22.28 -1.35 9.86
N VAL A 82 22.97 -2.50 9.71
CA VAL A 82 22.45 -3.81 10.14
C VAL A 82 22.14 -3.83 11.63
N CYS A 83 23.06 -3.33 12.46
CA CYS A 83 22.85 -3.28 13.91
C CYS A 83 21.65 -2.40 14.29
N LEU A 84 21.52 -1.22 13.67
CA LEU A 84 20.37 -0.33 13.88
C LEU A 84 19.07 -0.98 13.42
N TYR A 85 19.05 -1.59 12.24
CA TYR A 85 17.88 -2.33 11.76
C TYR A 85 17.46 -3.43 12.74
N ARG A 86 18.41 -4.23 13.23
CA ARG A 86 18.13 -5.29 14.22
C ARG A 86 17.61 -4.71 15.53
N LEU A 87 18.17 -3.59 15.97
CA LEU A 87 17.71 -2.89 17.18
C LEU A 87 16.27 -2.39 17.01
N CYS A 88 15.96 -1.73 15.89
CA CYS A 88 14.60 -1.26 15.58
C CYS A 88 13.61 -2.43 15.51
N THR A 89 13.95 -3.51 14.79
CA THR A 89 13.10 -4.70 14.69
C THR A 89 12.86 -5.35 16.07
N TRP A 90 13.88 -5.39 16.92
CA TRP A 90 13.73 -5.91 18.27
C TRP A 90 12.85 -5.01 19.14
N LEU A 91 12.97 -3.67 18.99
CA LEU A 91 12.12 -2.71 19.69
C LEU A 91 10.66 -2.82 19.25
N MET A 92 10.39 -2.95 17.93
CA MET A 92 9.05 -3.17 17.41
C MET A 92 8.40 -4.44 17.97
N MET A 93 9.13 -5.55 18.03
CA MET A 93 8.61 -6.79 18.64
C MET A 93 8.30 -6.66 20.14
N LYS A 94 8.93 -5.73 20.84
CA LYS A 94 8.77 -5.57 22.27
C LYS A 94 7.79 -4.48 22.67
N TYR A 95 7.66 -3.43 21.86
CA TYR A 95 6.89 -2.24 22.17
C TYR A 95 5.96 -1.87 21.02
N GLN A 96 4.66 -2.16 21.16
CA GLN A 96 3.64 -1.84 20.17
C GLN A 96 3.63 -0.35 19.74
N PRO A 97 3.73 0.64 20.65
CA PRO A 97 3.75 2.05 20.24
C PRO A 97 4.94 2.41 19.34
N PHE A 98 6.04 1.67 19.43
CA PHE A 98 7.21 1.87 18.57
C PHE A 98 6.99 1.25 17.17
N GLU A 99 6.31 0.11 17.11
CA GLU A 99 5.86 -0.48 15.85
C GLU A 99 4.88 0.45 15.13
N ASP A 100 3.85 0.94 15.84
CA ASP A 100 2.86 1.87 15.32
C ASP A 100 3.49 3.19 14.80
N LEU A 101 4.59 3.64 15.43
CA LEU A 101 5.32 4.83 15.00
C LEU A 101 6.08 4.62 13.69
N LEU A 102 6.67 3.43 13.48
CA LEU A 102 7.53 3.14 12.33
C LEU A 102 6.75 2.58 11.13
N GLU A 103 5.78 1.72 11.38
CA GLU A 103 5.01 1.01 10.35
C GLU A 103 3.58 1.55 10.19
N GLY A 104 3.11 2.34 11.16
CA GLY A 104 1.72 2.78 11.21
C GLY A 104 0.79 1.71 11.78
N THR A 105 -0.51 1.96 11.69
CA THR A 105 -1.56 1.05 12.13
C THR A 105 -2.49 0.72 10.98
N SER A 106 -3.03 -0.51 10.95
CA SER A 106 -4.06 -0.88 9.99
C SER A 106 -5.33 -0.05 10.20
N LEU A 107 -5.93 0.43 9.11
CA LEU A 107 -7.07 1.34 9.14
C LEU A 107 -8.35 0.65 8.70
N TYR A 108 -9.41 0.77 9.49
CA TYR A 108 -10.74 0.35 9.08
C TYR A 108 -11.30 1.30 8.03
N ILE A 109 -11.55 0.82 6.83
CA ILE A 109 -12.07 1.59 5.71
C ILE A 109 -13.53 1.27 5.44
N VAL A 110 -13.91 0.00 5.59
CA VAL A 110 -15.29 -0.45 5.46
C VAL A 110 -15.70 -1.19 6.73
N GLU A 111 -16.81 -0.81 7.30
CA GLU A 111 -17.48 -1.52 8.39
C GLU A 111 -18.96 -1.70 8.05
N ASP A 112 -19.43 -2.94 8.14
CA ASP A 112 -20.83 -3.33 7.89
C ASP A 112 -21.41 -2.83 6.54
N GLY A 113 -20.59 -2.83 5.50
CA GLY A 113 -20.99 -2.38 4.16
C GLY A 113 -20.98 -0.86 3.97
N LEU A 114 -20.44 -0.11 4.91
CA LEU A 114 -20.37 1.34 4.92
C LEU A 114 -18.92 1.81 4.98
N LEU A 115 -18.61 2.88 4.26
CA LEU A 115 -17.30 3.52 4.34
C LEU A 115 -17.15 4.28 5.68
N VAL A 116 -15.98 4.17 6.32
CA VAL A 116 -15.66 4.87 7.56
C VAL A 116 -15.33 6.33 7.25
N LEU A 117 -16.21 7.26 7.64
CA LEU A 117 -16.16 8.68 7.22
C LEU A 117 -14.88 9.39 7.65
N GLU A 118 -14.42 9.17 8.88
CA GLU A 118 -13.22 9.82 9.44
C GLU A 118 -11.97 9.54 8.60
N LYS A 119 -11.88 8.35 8.01
CA LYS A 119 -10.73 7.93 7.21
C LYS A 119 -10.78 8.45 5.79
N ILE A 120 -11.97 8.58 5.23
CA ILE A 120 -12.18 9.21 3.91
C ILE A 120 -11.80 10.68 3.97
N GLU A 121 -12.18 11.38 5.05
CA GLU A 121 -11.89 12.80 5.26
C GLU A 121 -10.41 13.08 5.53
N GLY A 122 -9.69 12.13 6.07
CA GLY A 122 -8.23 12.19 6.28
C GLY A 122 -7.40 12.26 4.99
N GLY A 123 -8.01 11.97 3.85
CA GLY A 123 -7.36 12.07 2.53
C GLY A 123 -6.26 11.03 2.28
N GLU A 124 -6.24 9.95 3.07
CA GLU A 124 -5.21 8.91 2.97
C GLU A 124 -5.29 8.12 1.65
N MET A 125 -6.49 8.04 1.05
CA MET A 125 -6.72 7.34 -0.22
C MET A 125 -8.00 7.85 -0.90
N SER A 126 -8.06 7.83 -2.22
CA SER A 126 -9.26 8.22 -2.96
C SER A 126 -10.31 7.10 -3.00
N HIS A 127 -11.60 7.43 -3.17
CA HIS A 127 -12.66 6.45 -3.34
C HIS A 127 -12.39 5.47 -4.50
N ASP A 128 -11.87 5.96 -5.61
CA ASP A 128 -11.61 5.15 -6.80
C ASP A 128 -10.53 4.09 -6.55
N GLU A 129 -9.56 4.41 -5.73
CA GLU A 129 -8.47 3.54 -5.31
C GLU A 129 -9.00 2.39 -4.42
N PHE A 130 -9.81 2.72 -3.40
CA PHE A 130 -10.51 1.73 -2.59
C PHE A 130 -11.37 0.79 -3.41
N PHE A 131 -12.16 1.35 -4.31
CA PHE A 131 -13.05 0.57 -5.16
C PHE A 131 -12.25 -0.33 -6.10
N SER A 132 -11.09 0.11 -6.58
CA SER A 132 -10.19 -0.68 -7.41
C SER A 132 -9.69 -1.92 -6.66
N GLU A 133 -9.17 -1.72 -5.45
CA GLU A 133 -8.66 -2.81 -4.61
C GLU A 133 -9.75 -3.85 -4.27
N MET A 134 -10.95 -3.37 -3.90
CA MET A 134 -12.07 -4.27 -3.63
C MET A 134 -12.51 -5.06 -4.88
N ARG A 135 -12.53 -4.41 -6.06
CA ARG A 135 -12.83 -5.09 -7.33
C ARG A 135 -11.79 -6.15 -7.68
N MET A 136 -10.50 -5.90 -7.40
CA MET A 136 -9.43 -6.89 -7.61
C MET A 136 -9.63 -8.14 -6.75
N GLN A 137 -10.29 -8.01 -5.60
CA GLN A 137 -10.64 -9.13 -4.73
C GLN A 137 -12.02 -9.73 -5.04
N GLY A 138 -12.66 -9.30 -6.14
CA GLY A 138 -13.93 -9.87 -6.61
C GLY A 138 -15.18 -9.33 -5.90
N VAL A 139 -15.09 -8.15 -5.26
CA VAL A 139 -16.24 -7.48 -4.64
C VAL A 139 -16.98 -6.63 -5.66
N GLU A 140 -18.29 -6.78 -5.76
CA GLU A 140 -19.14 -6.01 -6.68
C GLU A 140 -19.75 -4.76 -6.04
N HIS A 141 -20.08 -4.85 -4.75
CA HIS A 141 -20.68 -3.74 -4.00
C HIS A 141 -20.35 -3.82 -2.51
N LEU A 142 -20.43 -2.67 -1.81
CA LEU A 142 -20.10 -2.57 -0.40
C LEU A 142 -20.93 -3.50 0.51
N GLY A 143 -22.17 -3.81 0.16
CA GLY A 143 -23.04 -4.70 0.95
C GLY A 143 -22.57 -6.16 1.05
N GLN A 144 -21.51 -6.54 0.32
CA GLN A 144 -20.83 -7.83 0.44
C GLN A 144 -19.75 -7.81 1.52
N VAL A 145 -19.27 -6.62 1.91
CA VAL A 145 -18.14 -6.44 2.80
C VAL A 145 -18.60 -6.20 4.24
N ARG A 146 -18.19 -7.08 5.15
CA ARG A 146 -18.42 -6.89 6.59
C ARG A 146 -17.34 -5.99 7.19
N VAL A 147 -16.06 -6.27 6.87
CA VAL A 147 -14.92 -5.47 7.31
C VAL A 147 -13.94 -5.35 6.16
N GLY A 148 -13.46 -4.14 5.92
CA GLY A 148 -12.37 -3.84 5.00
C GLY A 148 -11.30 -3.04 5.73
N LEU A 149 -10.06 -3.54 5.70
CA LEU A 149 -8.88 -2.96 6.33
C LEU A 149 -7.86 -2.57 5.27
N LEU A 150 -7.27 -1.39 5.42
CA LEU A 150 -6.03 -1.02 4.78
C LEU A 150 -4.89 -1.40 5.73
N GLU A 151 -4.07 -2.34 5.31
CA GLU A 151 -2.92 -2.81 6.09
C GLU A 151 -1.73 -1.83 6.02
N THR A 152 -0.81 -1.94 6.94
CA THR A 152 0.43 -1.13 6.98
C THR A 152 1.33 -1.36 5.76
N THR A 153 1.16 -2.48 5.06
CA THR A 153 1.83 -2.79 3.79
C THR A 153 1.19 -2.11 2.57
N GLY A 154 0.04 -1.47 2.74
CA GLY A 154 -0.77 -0.92 1.65
C GLY A 154 -1.72 -1.94 0.99
N ASP A 155 -1.70 -3.20 1.43
CA ASP A 155 -2.62 -4.24 0.96
C ASP A 155 -4.00 -4.07 1.59
N PHE A 156 -5.04 -4.61 0.92
CA PHE A 156 -6.41 -4.66 1.44
C PHE A 156 -6.77 -6.02 1.97
N SER A 157 -7.22 -6.07 3.23
CA SER A 157 -7.80 -7.25 3.86
C SER A 157 -9.32 -7.11 3.91
N LEU A 158 -10.04 -8.08 3.31
CA LEU A 158 -11.50 -8.06 3.27
C LEU A 158 -12.09 -9.27 3.98
N LEU A 159 -13.04 -9.02 4.88
CA LEU A 159 -13.92 -10.01 5.46
C LEU A 159 -15.32 -9.82 4.90
N LEU A 160 -15.76 -10.78 4.10
CA LEU A 160 -17.04 -10.71 3.42
C LEU A 160 -18.17 -11.28 4.28
N TYR A 161 -19.40 -10.84 4.03
CA TYR A 161 -20.57 -11.48 4.58
C TYR A 161 -20.78 -12.89 4.02
N PRO A 162 -21.33 -13.81 4.82
CA PRO A 162 -21.89 -15.05 4.27
C PRO A 162 -22.94 -14.74 3.19
N HIS A 163 -23.08 -15.64 2.22
CA HIS A 163 -23.95 -15.48 1.06
C HIS A 163 -25.41 -15.10 1.41
N ASP A 164 -25.94 -15.63 2.51
CA ASP A 164 -27.30 -15.38 3.02
C ASP A 164 -27.44 -14.03 3.73
N GLN A 165 -26.34 -13.41 4.15
CA GLN A 165 -26.30 -12.14 4.89
C GLN A 165 -25.88 -10.93 4.04
N VAL A 166 -25.62 -11.14 2.76
CA VAL A 166 -25.31 -10.04 1.83
C VAL A 166 -26.48 -9.05 1.80
N ARG A 167 -26.15 -7.77 1.92
CA ARG A 167 -27.12 -6.65 1.98
C ARG A 167 -27.06 -5.83 0.69
N TYR A 168 -28.05 -4.96 0.50
CA TYR A 168 -27.92 -3.92 -0.52
C TYR A 168 -26.71 -3.03 -0.23
N GLY A 169 -25.96 -2.64 -1.27
CA GLY A 169 -24.79 -1.82 -1.12
C GLY A 169 -24.47 -0.99 -2.33
N LEU A 170 -23.57 -0.02 -2.14
CA LEU A 170 -23.05 0.85 -3.18
C LEU A 170 -22.28 0.01 -4.21
N PRO A 171 -22.64 0.04 -5.49
CA PRO A 171 -21.89 -0.66 -6.53
C PRO A 171 -20.50 -0.05 -6.69
N LEU A 172 -19.49 -0.91 -6.93
CA LEU A 172 -18.09 -0.50 -7.05
C LEU A 172 -17.64 -0.35 -8.53
N PHE A 173 -18.36 -0.98 -9.46
CA PHE A 173 -18.00 -0.92 -10.87
C PHE A 173 -18.45 0.39 -11.54
N PRO A 174 -17.59 1.04 -12.36
CA PRO A 174 -17.87 2.37 -12.92
C PRO A 174 -19.15 2.47 -13.74
N LYS A 175 -19.58 1.37 -14.38
CA LYS A 175 -20.85 1.36 -15.15
C LYS A 175 -22.08 1.47 -14.25
N GLN A 176 -22.01 1.01 -13.01
CA GLN A 176 -23.09 0.96 -12.04
C GLN A 176 -22.96 2.10 -10.98
N TYR A 177 -21.73 2.52 -10.69
CA TYR A 177 -21.43 3.67 -9.83
C TYR A 177 -21.71 4.96 -10.59
N LYS A 178 -23.01 5.31 -10.71
CA LYS A 178 -23.48 6.50 -11.43
C LYS A 178 -24.61 7.16 -10.66
N LEU A 179 -24.63 8.50 -10.75
CA LEU A 179 -25.76 9.29 -10.29
C LEU A 179 -27.03 8.84 -11.01
N VAL A 180 -28.11 8.70 -10.25
CA VAL A 180 -29.43 8.45 -10.81
C VAL A 180 -30.13 9.76 -11.15
N ASP A 181 -30.81 9.82 -12.29
CA ASP A 181 -31.59 11.00 -12.70
C ASP A 181 -32.98 11.04 -12.08
N GLN A 182 -33.49 9.88 -11.64
CA GLN A 182 -34.82 9.73 -11.08
C GLN A 182 -34.81 8.70 -9.93
N ILE A 183 -35.63 8.93 -8.93
CA ILE A 183 -35.84 8.01 -7.80
C ILE A 183 -37.15 7.24 -8.03
N ASN A 184 -37.07 5.92 -7.88
CA ASN A 184 -38.21 5.02 -7.81
C ASN A 184 -38.44 4.59 -6.35
N ALA A 185 -39.65 4.81 -5.83
CA ALA A 185 -39.98 4.54 -4.42
C ALA A 185 -39.81 3.07 -3.99
N ASP A 186 -39.86 2.14 -4.94
CA ASP A 186 -39.75 0.69 -4.67
C ASP A 186 -38.31 0.19 -4.67
N GLU A 187 -37.34 1.03 -5.06
CA GLU A 187 -35.93 0.64 -5.18
C GLU A 187 -35.08 1.18 -4.02
N TYR A 188 -33.96 0.50 -3.77
CA TYR A 188 -32.94 0.94 -2.81
C TYR A 188 -31.83 1.70 -3.52
N TYR A 189 -31.34 2.76 -2.88
CA TYR A 189 -30.26 3.59 -3.38
C TYR A 189 -29.18 3.70 -2.33
N ALA A 190 -27.93 3.80 -2.78
CA ALA A 190 -26.77 3.96 -1.92
C ALA A 190 -26.15 5.35 -2.12
N CYS A 191 -25.82 5.99 -1.02
CA CYS A 191 -25.11 7.27 -1.04
C CYS A 191 -23.72 7.07 -1.65
N MET A 192 -23.39 7.82 -2.70
CA MET A 192 -22.11 7.71 -3.40
C MET A 192 -20.91 8.16 -2.56
N TYR A 193 -21.13 8.87 -1.45
CA TYR A 193 -20.06 9.29 -0.56
C TYR A 193 -19.75 8.29 0.54
N CYS A 194 -20.74 7.71 1.20
CA CYS A 194 -20.53 6.89 2.40
C CYS A 194 -21.05 5.46 2.31
N GLY A 195 -21.69 5.09 1.20
CA GLY A 195 -22.27 3.76 1.00
C GLY A 195 -23.60 3.50 1.72
N TYR A 196 -24.13 4.47 2.50
CA TYR A 196 -25.39 4.30 3.23
C TYR A 196 -26.55 4.03 2.28
N VAL A 197 -27.31 2.97 2.53
CA VAL A 197 -28.45 2.55 1.71
C VAL A 197 -29.75 3.04 2.30
N ASP A 198 -30.56 3.68 1.47
CA ASP A 198 -31.86 4.23 1.85
C ASP A 198 -32.84 4.18 0.66
N LYS A 199 -34.08 4.64 0.91
CA LYS A 199 -35.12 4.94 -0.09
C LYS A 199 -35.38 6.44 -0.11
N PRO A 200 -34.52 7.26 -0.73
CA PRO A 200 -34.72 8.70 -0.79
C PRO A 200 -35.97 9.02 -1.61
N LEU A 201 -36.65 10.12 -1.27
CA LEU A 201 -37.84 10.60 -2.00
C LEU A 201 -37.48 11.45 -3.23
N LYS A 202 -36.28 12.06 -3.22
CA LYS A 202 -35.77 12.94 -4.27
C LYS A 202 -34.29 12.70 -4.51
N VAL A 203 -33.83 13.01 -5.71
CA VAL A 203 -32.41 12.83 -6.13
C VAL A 203 -31.47 13.74 -5.32
N ASP A 204 -31.93 14.94 -4.95
CA ASP A 204 -31.19 15.94 -4.19
C ASP A 204 -31.35 15.81 -2.66
N GLN A 205 -32.03 14.74 -2.20
CA GLN A 205 -32.18 14.50 -0.77
C GLN A 205 -30.83 14.26 -0.10
N PRO A 206 -30.52 14.97 1.00
CA PRO A 206 -29.29 14.72 1.75
C PRO A 206 -29.29 13.33 2.37
N CYS A 207 -28.12 12.69 2.43
CA CYS A 207 -27.95 11.39 3.07
C CYS A 207 -28.13 11.51 4.59
N GLY A 208 -28.92 10.61 5.18
CA GLY A 208 -29.16 10.59 6.64
C GLY A 208 -27.90 10.36 7.48
N ARG A 209 -26.82 9.76 6.88
CA ARG A 209 -25.56 9.48 7.58
C ARG A 209 -24.53 10.57 7.40
N CYS A 210 -24.20 10.97 6.17
CA CYS A 210 -23.14 11.94 5.86
C CYS A 210 -23.67 13.34 5.54
N GLN A 211 -24.99 13.55 5.58
CA GLN A 211 -25.65 14.85 5.40
C GLN A 211 -25.19 15.61 4.15
N ASN A 212 -24.60 16.80 4.31
CA ASN A 212 -24.22 17.70 3.22
C ASN A 212 -23.02 17.20 2.38
N LYS A 213 -22.36 16.09 2.75
CA LYS A 213 -21.26 15.50 1.99
C LYS A 213 -21.75 14.50 0.93
N CYS A 214 -23.06 14.24 0.84
CA CYS A 214 -23.63 13.38 -0.17
C CYS A 214 -23.43 13.99 -1.56
N ILE A 215 -22.65 13.30 -2.41
CA ILE A 215 -22.43 13.68 -3.81
C ILE A 215 -23.67 13.36 -4.64
N GLY A 216 -24.48 12.40 -4.19
CA GLY A 216 -25.69 11.91 -4.82
C GLY A 216 -25.94 10.44 -4.53
N TRP A 217 -26.94 9.89 -5.21
CA TRP A 217 -27.41 8.53 -5.04
C TRP A 217 -27.11 7.68 -6.26
N ALA A 218 -26.62 6.47 -6.03
CA ALA A 218 -26.49 5.42 -7.04
C ALA A 218 -27.52 4.31 -6.73
N LYS A 219 -27.99 3.58 -7.73
CA LYS A 219 -28.86 2.43 -7.51
C LYS A 219 -28.11 1.37 -6.72
N ALA A 220 -28.63 0.99 -5.55
CA ALA A 220 -28.03 -0.05 -4.73
C ALA A 220 -28.26 -1.43 -5.36
N ILE A 221 -27.27 -2.30 -5.28
CA ILE A 221 -27.36 -3.68 -5.77
C ILE A 221 -27.19 -4.69 -4.63
N ASN A 222 -27.70 -5.90 -4.83
CA ASN A 222 -27.68 -6.97 -3.82
C ASN A 222 -27.25 -8.31 -4.47
N ASN A 223 -26.23 -8.27 -5.30
CA ASN A 223 -25.68 -9.45 -5.93
C ASN A 223 -24.98 -10.32 -4.87
N LYS A 224 -25.36 -11.58 -4.84
CA LYS A 224 -24.75 -12.54 -3.92
C LYS A 224 -23.43 -13.05 -4.48
N ILE A 225 -22.45 -13.26 -3.61
CA ILE A 225 -21.16 -13.81 -4.01
C ILE A 225 -21.38 -15.25 -4.48
N VAL A 226 -21.07 -15.53 -5.74
CA VAL A 226 -20.98 -16.88 -6.29
C VAL A 226 -19.51 -17.28 -6.21
N ARG A 227 -19.18 -18.16 -5.27
CA ARG A 227 -17.87 -18.81 -5.19
C ARG A 227 -17.94 -20.21 -5.73
#